data_3593141e513f128964fdbdd64fca5b63
#
_entry.id   3593141e513f128964fdbdd64fca5b63
#
_cell.length_a   1.000
_cell.length_b   1.000
_cell.length_c   1.000
_cell.angle_alpha   90.00
_cell.angle_beta   90.00
_cell.angle_gamma   90.00
#
_symmetry.space_group_name_H-M   'P 1'
#
loop_
_entity.id
_entity.type
_entity.pdbx_description
1 polymer ?
#
loop_
_entity_poly.entity_id
_entity_poly.type
_entity_poly.pdbx_seq_one_letter_code
_entity_poly.pdbx_strand_id
1 'polypeptide(L)'
;IDMLETAPTAALTSATNVWKVYYKELFEGAQAGSIPQDWCKGYEDGAVAITDLGPECADGTAEKVAEVEAALKDGSLHVFDTSKFTVGGETVTTAPVDLTYYDYSTGSPVAVYQGETKEAISDGYFHEGELRAAPTFSLRIDGIIEDADPVA
;
A
#
# COMPACT_ATOMS: atom_id res chain seq x y z
N ILE A 1 11.75 2.01 7.67
CA ILE A 1 12.92 1.88 8.59
C ILE A 1 12.78 0.53 9.27
N ASP A 2 13.82 -0.30 9.23
CA ASP A 2 13.86 -1.54 10.00
C ASP A 2 13.99 -1.20 11.50
N MET A 3 13.10 -1.74 12.30
CA MET A 3 13.02 -1.47 13.74
C MET A 3 13.63 -2.58 14.60
N LEU A 4 14.06 -3.70 14.03
CA LEU A 4 14.60 -4.83 14.79
C LEU A 4 15.85 -4.46 15.61
N GLU A 5 16.76 -3.68 15.04
CA GLU A 5 17.96 -3.23 15.77
C GLU A 5 17.62 -2.22 16.87
N THR A 6 16.59 -1.40 16.66
CA THR A 6 16.20 -0.33 17.60
C THR A 6 15.32 -0.83 18.74
N ALA A 7 14.42 -1.75 18.45
CA ALA A 7 13.43 -2.27 19.40
C ALA A 7 13.26 -3.80 19.29
N PRO A 8 14.31 -4.59 19.56
CA PRO A 8 14.31 -6.04 19.32
C PRO A 8 13.29 -6.82 20.13
N THR A 9 12.80 -6.26 21.24
CA THR A 9 11.78 -6.88 22.11
C THR A 9 10.35 -6.46 21.77
N ALA A 10 10.16 -5.64 20.74
CA ALA A 10 8.84 -5.13 20.35
C ALA A 10 8.59 -5.22 18.85
N ALA A 11 9.62 -5.08 18.03
CA ALA A 11 9.50 -5.18 16.59
C ALA A 11 9.39 -6.64 16.14
N LEU A 12 8.37 -6.96 15.36
CA LEU A 12 8.18 -8.30 14.79
C LEU A 12 8.79 -8.39 13.39
N THR A 13 8.60 -7.38 12.57
CA THR A 13 9.19 -7.17 11.24
C THR A 13 8.91 -5.74 10.79
N SER A 14 9.44 -5.34 9.64
CA SER A 14 9.17 -4.04 9.03
C SER A 14 8.94 -4.18 7.53
N ALA A 15 7.96 -3.45 6.99
CA ALA A 15 7.81 -3.34 5.55
C ALA A 15 8.95 -2.53 4.95
N THR A 16 9.46 -2.95 3.79
CA THR A 16 10.56 -2.28 3.11
C THR A 16 10.39 -2.27 1.60
N ASN A 17 10.94 -1.24 0.95
CA ASN A 17 11.06 -1.17 -0.49
C ASN A 17 12.40 -1.75 -0.93
N VAL A 18 12.38 -2.60 -1.95
CA VAL A 18 13.59 -3.17 -2.56
C VAL A 18 14.05 -2.25 -3.69
N TRP A 19 14.67 -1.14 -3.34
CA TRP A 19 15.12 -0.09 -4.26
C TRP A 19 16.00 -0.58 -5.41
N LYS A 20 16.67 -1.72 -5.23
CA LYS A 20 17.49 -2.34 -6.26
C LYS A 20 16.68 -2.64 -7.54
N VAL A 21 15.40 -3.02 -7.40
CA VAL A 21 14.52 -3.29 -8.55
C VAL A 21 14.31 -2.02 -9.35
N TYR A 22 13.93 -0.93 -8.67
CA TYR A 22 13.75 0.37 -9.30
C TYR A 22 15.02 0.89 -9.98
N TYR A 23 16.14 0.91 -9.26
CA TYR A 23 17.39 1.45 -9.81
C TYR A 23 17.92 0.66 -10.99
N LYS A 24 17.71 -0.66 -11.02
CA LYS A 24 18.07 -1.48 -12.18
C LYS A 24 17.31 -1.01 -13.43
N GLU A 25 15.99 -0.88 -13.34
CA GLU A 25 15.16 -0.43 -14.46
C GLU A 25 15.46 1.02 -14.87
N LEU A 26 15.71 1.88 -13.88
CA LEU A 26 16.11 3.26 -14.15
C LEU A 26 17.42 3.35 -14.96
N PHE A 27 18.44 2.57 -14.61
CA PHE A 27 19.71 2.56 -15.32
C PHE A 27 19.59 1.92 -16.72
N GLU A 28 18.83 0.83 -16.84
CA GLU A 28 18.57 0.19 -18.15
C GLU A 28 17.78 1.16 -19.05
N GLY A 29 16.77 1.84 -18.53
CA GLY A 29 16.01 2.87 -19.26
C GLY A 29 16.88 4.06 -19.68
N ALA A 30 17.75 4.53 -18.80
CA ALA A 30 18.67 5.62 -19.13
C ALA A 30 19.65 5.24 -20.25
N GLN A 31 20.16 4.02 -20.26
CA GLN A 31 21.00 3.50 -21.35
C GLN A 31 20.23 3.36 -22.68
N ALA A 32 18.95 3.02 -22.59
CA ALA A 32 18.08 2.92 -23.75
C ALA A 32 17.50 4.28 -24.22
N GLY A 33 17.76 5.36 -23.50
CA GLY A 33 17.20 6.68 -23.78
C GLY A 33 15.71 6.84 -23.40
N SER A 34 15.19 5.97 -22.54
CA SER A 34 13.79 5.98 -22.10
C SER A 34 13.71 5.74 -20.59
N ILE A 35 13.71 6.81 -19.80
CA ILE A 35 13.53 6.76 -18.35
C ILE A 35 12.03 6.65 -18.03
N PRO A 36 11.60 5.69 -17.17
CA PRO A 36 10.21 5.61 -16.72
C PRO A 36 9.78 6.92 -16.06
N GLN A 37 8.64 7.46 -16.47
CA GLN A 37 8.04 8.67 -15.89
C GLN A 37 7.23 8.35 -14.64
N ASP A 38 6.70 7.14 -14.59
CA ASP A 38 5.95 6.60 -13.49
C ASP A 38 6.39 5.16 -13.23
N TRP A 39 6.38 4.73 -11.97
CA TRP A 39 6.83 3.41 -11.58
C TRP A 39 6.06 2.94 -10.34
N CYS A 40 5.31 1.85 -10.49
CA CYS A 40 4.59 1.19 -9.42
C CYS A 40 4.78 -0.32 -9.55
N LYS A 41 5.36 -0.94 -8.54
CA LYS A 41 5.61 -2.39 -8.50
C LYS A 41 5.44 -2.93 -7.09
N GLY A 42 4.98 -4.19 -6.99
CA GLY A 42 4.63 -4.84 -5.75
C GLY A 42 5.47 -6.06 -5.40
N TYR A 43 4.84 -6.97 -4.68
CA TYR A 43 5.44 -8.24 -4.24
C TYR A 43 5.80 -9.16 -5.42
N GLU A 44 4.96 -9.22 -6.44
CA GLU A 44 5.13 -10.03 -7.65
C GLU A 44 6.42 -9.67 -8.41
N ASP A 45 6.78 -8.39 -8.40
CA ASP A 45 8.01 -7.87 -9.01
C ASP A 45 9.24 -7.93 -8.08
N GLY A 46 9.04 -8.29 -6.82
CA GLY A 46 10.08 -8.22 -5.80
C GLY A 46 10.47 -6.80 -5.38
N ALA A 47 9.61 -5.80 -5.65
CA ALA A 47 9.86 -4.40 -5.33
C ALA A 47 9.51 -4.04 -3.88
N VAL A 48 8.69 -4.86 -3.23
CA VAL A 48 8.31 -4.76 -1.81
C VAL A 48 8.68 -6.04 -1.09
N ALA A 49 9.09 -5.94 0.16
CA ALA A 49 9.42 -7.06 1.02
C ALA A 49 9.14 -6.71 2.48
N ILE A 50 9.26 -7.69 3.35
CA ILE A 50 9.43 -7.47 4.79
C ILE A 50 10.86 -7.80 5.19
N THR A 51 11.33 -7.23 6.28
CA THR A 51 12.63 -7.56 6.89
C THR A 51 12.55 -8.90 7.61
N ASP A 52 13.67 -9.39 8.12
CA ASP A 52 13.71 -10.60 8.91
C ASP A 52 12.70 -10.56 10.06
N LEU A 53 12.20 -11.73 10.44
CA LEU A 53 11.30 -11.86 11.58
C LEU A 53 12.08 -11.73 12.89
N GLY A 54 11.55 -10.91 13.80
CA GLY A 54 12.11 -10.67 15.11
C GLY A 54 11.96 -11.86 16.06
N PRO A 55 12.75 -11.88 17.16
CA PRO A 55 12.76 -12.99 18.12
C PRO A 55 11.44 -13.13 18.92
N GLU A 56 10.64 -12.07 18.96
CA GLU A 56 9.36 -12.07 19.68
C GLU A 56 8.17 -12.53 18.83
N CYS A 57 8.43 -13.01 17.59
CA CYS A 57 7.40 -13.62 16.77
C CYS A 57 6.92 -14.93 17.40
N ALA A 58 5.62 -15.16 17.39
CA ALA A 58 5.03 -16.41 17.87
C ALA A 58 5.45 -17.60 16.99
N ASP A 59 5.40 -18.81 17.57
CA ASP A 59 5.61 -20.04 16.81
C ASP A 59 4.63 -20.13 15.63
N GLY A 60 5.11 -20.54 14.47
CA GLY A 60 4.32 -20.65 13.24
C GLY A 60 4.19 -19.34 12.44
N THR A 61 4.73 -18.22 12.94
CA THR A 61 4.68 -16.93 12.22
C THR A 61 5.39 -17.01 10.87
N ALA A 62 6.56 -17.64 10.80
CA ALA A 62 7.34 -17.73 9.57
C ALA A 62 6.60 -18.47 8.46
N GLU A 63 5.97 -19.60 8.80
CA GLU A 63 5.17 -20.40 7.88
C GLU A 63 3.95 -19.63 7.38
N LYS A 64 3.26 -18.92 8.29
CA LYS A 64 2.08 -18.14 7.92
C LYS A 64 2.43 -16.93 7.07
N VAL A 65 3.52 -16.25 7.36
CA VAL A 65 4.04 -15.15 6.54
C VAL A 65 4.39 -15.64 5.13
N ALA A 66 5.11 -16.77 5.03
CA ALA A 66 5.46 -17.34 3.73
C ALA A 66 4.23 -17.74 2.88
N GLU A 67 3.19 -18.30 3.52
CA GLU A 67 1.90 -18.58 2.87
C GLU A 67 1.25 -17.31 2.31
N VAL A 68 1.17 -16.24 3.11
CA VAL A 68 0.56 -14.97 2.71
C VAL A 68 1.38 -14.28 1.61
N GLU A 69 2.71 -14.27 1.72
CA GLU A 69 3.56 -13.73 0.68
C GLU A 69 3.40 -14.46 -0.67
N ALA A 70 3.30 -15.78 -0.63
CA ALA A 70 3.06 -16.57 -1.84
C ALA A 70 1.72 -16.20 -2.49
N ALA A 71 0.66 -16.07 -1.69
CA ALA A 71 -0.67 -15.70 -2.16
C ALA A 71 -0.74 -14.25 -2.71
N LEU A 72 0.02 -13.31 -2.14
CA LEU A 72 0.16 -11.96 -2.67
C LEU A 72 0.92 -11.97 -4.02
N LYS A 73 1.98 -12.78 -4.13
CA LYS A 73 2.80 -12.87 -5.34
C LYS A 73 2.08 -13.53 -6.51
N ASP A 74 1.24 -14.50 -6.25
CA ASP A 74 0.47 -15.22 -7.28
C ASP A 74 -0.89 -14.57 -7.59
N GLY A 75 -1.26 -13.50 -6.85
CA GLY A 75 -2.49 -12.74 -7.04
C GLY A 75 -3.74 -13.43 -6.51
N SER A 76 -3.62 -14.50 -5.72
CA SER A 76 -4.77 -15.18 -5.11
C SER A 76 -5.28 -14.48 -3.84
N LEU A 77 -4.51 -13.55 -3.29
CA LEU A 77 -4.86 -12.73 -2.14
C LEU A 77 -4.76 -11.25 -2.50
N HIS A 78 -5.87 -10.53 -2.31
CA HIS A 78 -5.92 -9.07 -2.39
C HIS A 78 -6.13 -8.49 -1.00
N VAL A 79 -5.38 -7.44 -0.66
CA VAL A 79 -5.42 -6.82 0.69
C VAL A 79 -6.80 -6.27 0.99
N PHE A 80 -7.40 -5.57 0.04
CA PHE A 80 -8.72 -4.94 0.18
C PHE A 80 -9.77 -5.63 -0.71
N ASP A 81 -9.93 -6.94 -0.52
CA ASP A 81 -11.02 -7.73 -1.10
C ASP A 81 -12.35 -7.27 -0.51
N THR A 82 -13.23 -6.75 -1.35
CA THR A 82 -14.50 -6.11 -0.94
C THR A 82 -15.52 -7.10 -0.38
N SER A 83 -15.30 -8.40 -0.52
CA SER A 83 -16.13 -9.42 0.14
C SER A 83 -15.85 -9.57 1.64
N LYS A 84 -14.75 -9.00 2.14
CA LYS A 84 -14.29 -9.16 3.52
C LYS A 84 -14.66 -8.01 4.45
N PHE A 85 -15.27 -6.95 3.94
CA PHE A 85 -15.68 -5.80 4.74
C PHE A 85 -16.94 -5.13 4.18
N THR A 86 -17.55 -4.28 5.01
CA THR A 86 -18.70 -3.44 4.64
C THR A 86 -18.41 -2.00 5.01
N VAL A 87 -19.19 -1.08 4.45
CA VAL A 87 -19.22 0.33 4.79
C VAL A 87 -20.68 0.73 5.01
N GLY A 88 -21.02 1.11 6.24
CA GLY A 88 -22.42 1.40 6.60
C GLY A 88 -23.35 0.19 6.48
N GLY A 89 -22.85 -1.02 6.67
CA GLY A 89 -23.58 -2.28 6.54
C GLY A 89 -23.71 -2.82 5.12
N GLU A 90 -23.20 -2.12 4.12
CA GLU A 90 -23.32 -2.51 2.70
C GLU A 90 -21.98 -2.92 2.11
N THR A 91 -22.01 -3.87 1.16
CA THR A 91 -20.83 -4.22 0.38
C THR A 91 -20.46 -3.08 -0.56
N VAL A 92 -19.18 -2.71 -0.56
CA VAL A 92 -18.68 -1.65 -1.43
C VAL A 92 -18.40 -2.20 -2.83
N THR A 93 -19.01 -1.62 -3.83
CA THR A 93 -18.83 -2.03 -5.24
C THR A 93 -18.22 -0.94 -6.12
N THR A 94 -18.18 0.30 -5.62
CA THR A 94 -17.64 1.45 -6.34
C THR A 94 -16.93 2.38 -5.36
N ALA A 95 -15.79 2.94 -5.78
CA ALA A 95 -15.05 3.96 -5.06
C ALA A 95 -14.33 4.87 -6.06
N PRO A 96 -15.01 5.90 -6.60
CA PRO A 96 -14.38 6.84 -7.51
C PRO A 96 -13.32 7.67 -6.78
N VAL A 97 -12.12 7.76 -7.34
CA VAL A 97 -10.98 8.50 -6.81
C VAL A 97 -10.62 9.62 -7.75
N ASP A 98 -10.64 10.86 -7.26
CA ASP A 98 -10.12 12.02 -7.96
C ASP A 98 -8.59 12.05 -7.84
N LEU A 99 -7.89 11.92 -8.95
CA LEU A 99 -6.43 11.93 -9.02
C LEU A 99 -5.85 13.35 -9.13
N THR A 100 -6.64 14.39 -8.95
CA THR A 100 -6.17 15.76 -8.87
C THR A 100 -5.27 15.94 -7.66
N TYR A 101 -4.10 16.51 -7.87
CA TYR A 101 -3.19 16.83 -6.79
C TYR A 101 -3.32 18.31 -6.38
N TYR A 102 -3.52 18.52 -5.08
CA TYR A 102 -3.67 19.84 -4.48
C TYR A 102 -2.49 20.18 -3.57
N ASP A 103 -1.96 21.38 -3.72
CA ASP A 103 -1.04 21.98 -2.75
C ASP A 103 -1.86 22.75 -1.68
N TYR A 104 -1.62 22.42 -0.42
CA TYR A 104 -2.25 23.04 0.74
C TYR A 104 -1.31 23.99 1.50
N SER A 105 -0.10 24.21 1.02
CA SER A 105 0.93 25.03 1.71
C SER A 105 0.50 26.47 1.99
N THR A 106 -0.43 27.01 1.22
CA THR A 106 -0.95 28.38 1.36
C THR A 106 -2.20 28.48 2.24
N GLY A 107 -2.64 27.38 2.86
CA GLY A 107 -3.86 27.32 3.68
C GLY A 107 -5.17 27.17 2.88
N SER A 108 -5.11 27.21 1.56
CA SER A 108 -6.22 26.89 0.67
C SER A 108 -5.75 25.91 -0.40
N PRO A 109 -6.59 24.94 -0.82
CA PRO A 109 -6.21 23.96 -1.83
C PRO A 109 -6.03 24.64 -3.20
N VAL A 110 -4.85 24.46 -3.80
CA VAL A 110 -4.55 24.88 -5.17
C VAL A 110 -4.23 23.65 -5.99
N ALA A 111 -5.01 23.38 -7.04
CA ALA A 111 -4.71 22.26 -7.93
C ALA A 111 -3.41 22.53 -8.69
N VAL A 112 -2.37 21.74 -8.40
CA VAL A 112 -1.08 21.78 -9.10
C VAL A 112 -0.99 20.78 -10.23
N TYR A 113 -1.86 19.77 -10.21
CA TYR A 113 -2.05 18.81 -11.29
C TYR A 113 -3.55 18.47 -11.35
N GLN A 114 -4.14 18.61 -12.53
CA GLN A 114 -5.53 18.23 -12.78
C GLN A 114 -5.56 16.78 -13.24
N GLY A 115 -6.02 15.89 -12.36
CA GLY A 115 -6.18 14.47 -12.63
C GLY A 115 -7.56 14.10 -13.15
N GLU A 116 -7.69 12.86 -13.56
CA GLU A 116 -8.98 12.24 -13.90
C GLU A 116 -9.59 11.62 -12.63
N THR A 117 -10.91 11.42 -12.65
CA THR A 117 -11.58 10.56 -11.67
C THR A 117 -11.58 9.13 -12.22
N LYS A 118 -11.04 8.20 -11.44
CA LYS A 118 -10.98 6.77 -11.78
C LYS A 118 -11.72 5.92 -10.76
N GLU A 119 -12.29 4.81 -11.22
CA GLU A 119 -12.85 3.80 -10.33
C GLU A 119 -11.71 2.99 -9.70
N ALA A 120 -11.71 2.90 -8.36
CA ALA A 120 -10.67 2.17 -7.63
C ALA A 120 -11.02 0.70 -7.37
N ILE A 121 -12.26 0.31 -7.57
CA ILE A 121 -12.71 -1.08 -7.38
C ILE A 121 -12.97 -1.72 -8.74
N SER A 122 -12.28 -2.81 -9.02
CA SER A 122 -12.60 -3.75 -10.08
C SER A 122 -12.26 -5.17 -9.62
N ASP A 123 -12.85 -6.18 -10.27
CA ASP A 123 -12.61 -7.60 -9.96
C ASP A 123 -12.80 -7.98 -8.48
N GLY A 124 -13.59 -7.19 -7.73
CA GLY A 124 -13.93 -7.45 -6.33
C GLY A 124 -12.90 -6.97 -5.30
N TYR A 125 -11.95 -6.14 -5.67
CA TYR A 125 -10.98 -5.55 -4.74
C TYR A 125 -10.57 -4.14 -5.13
N PHE A 126 -9.92 -3.42 -4.19
CA PHE A 126 -9.34 -2.11 -4.43
C PHE A 126 -7.97 -2.22 -5.10
N HIS A 127 -7.78 -1.47 -6.17
CA HIS A 127 -6.50 -1.30 -6.88
C HIS A 127 -5.69 -0.11 -6.31
N GLU A 128 -5.45 -0.10 -5.01
CA GLU A 128 -4.79 1.00 -4.32
C GLU A 128 -3.39 1.30 -4.86
N GLY A 129 -2.66 0.28 -5.28
CA GLY A 129 -1.31 0.43 -5.83
C GLY A 129 -1.25 1.12 -7.19
N GLU A 130 -2.35 1.09 -7.94
CA GLU A 130 -2.41 1.68 -9.29
C GLU A 130 -2.81 3.17 -9.28
N LEU A 131 -3.41 3.64 -8.18
CA LEU A 131 -3.99 4.96 -8.10
C LEU A 131 -3.13 5.87 -7.22
N ARG A 132 -3.50 6.02 -5.97
CA ARG A 132 -2.80 6.89 -5.03
C ARG A 132 -2.78 6.27 -3.65
N ALA A 133 -1.82 6.74 -2.85
CA ALA A 133 -1.72 6.39 -1.45
C ALA A 133 -2.97 6.77 -0.64
N ALA A 134 -3.09 6.23 0.56
CA ALA A 134 -4.19 6.31 1.49
C ALA A 134 -4.99 7.64 1.58
N PRO A 135 -4.41 8.85 1.41
CA PRO A 135 -5.20 10.09 1.49
C PRO A 135 -6.30 10.25 0.44
N THR A 136 -6.29 9.46 -0.62
CA THR A 136 -7.33 9.47 -1.66
C THR A 136 -8.51 8.56 -1.35
N PHE A 137 -8.38 7.66 -0.38
CA PHE A 137 -9.44 6.75 0.04
C PHE A 137 -10.09 7.26 1.32
N SER A 138 -11.38 7.60 1.24
CA SER A 138 -12.16 8.14 2.37
C SER A 138 -13.17 7.15 2.94
N LEU A 139 -13.16 5.90 2.49
CA LEU A 139 -14.07 4.89 2.97
C LEU A 139 -13.74 4.46 4.39
N ARG A 140 -14.76 4.41 5.24
CA ARG A 140 -14.66 3.98 6.63
C ARG A 140 -15.24 2.58 6.75
N ILE A 141 -14.34 1.61 6.87
CA ILE A 141 -14.70 0.18 6.98
C ILE A 141 -15.37 -0.06 8.33
N ASP A 142 -16.50 -0.77 8.31
CA ASP A 142 -17.22 -1.12 9.52
C ASP A 142 -16.36 -1.94 10.48
N GLY A 143 -16.51 -1.68 11.76
CA GLY A 143 -15.74 -2.34 12.83
C GLY A 143 -14.36 -1.72 13.11
N ILE A 144 -13.92 -0.75 12.33
CA ILE A 144 -12.74 0.06 12.64
C ILE A 144 -13.17 1.23 13.52
N ILE A 145 -12.59 1.31 14.71
CA ILE A 145 -12.83 2.41 15.66
C ILE A 145 -11.73 3.45 15.44
N GLU A 146 -12.14 4.68 15.10
CA GLU A 146 -11.23 5.81 15.09
C GLU A 146 -11.13 6.38 16.50
N ASP A 147 -9.99 6.19 17.14
CA ASP A 147 -9.69 6.83 18.42
C ASP A 147 -9.22 8.26 18.16
N ALA A 148 -10.16 9.20 18.24
CA ALA A 148 -9.91 10.62 18.01
C ALA A 148 -9.73 11.42 19.32
N ASP A 149 -9.72 10.76 20.47
CA ASP A 149 -9.52 11.44 21.74
C ASP A 149 -8.07 11.96 21.83
N PRO A 150 -7.88 13.26 22.11
CA PRO A 150 -6.54 13.78 22.30
C PRO A 150 -5.88 13.09 23.50
N VAL A 151 -4.68 12.57 23.30
CA VAL A 151 -3.86 12.05 24.38
C VAL A 151 -3.64 13.18 25.39
N ALA A 152 -4.14 13.01 26.62
CA ALA A 152 -4.05 14.00 27.70
C ALA A 152 -2.61 14.18 28.20
#